data_e288ae4039349def7febafe41bad574c
#
_entry.id   e288ae4039349def7febafe41bad574c
#
_cell.length_a   1.000
_cell.length_b   1.000
_cell.length_c   1.000
_cell.angle_alpha   90.00
_cell.angle_beta   90.00
_cell.angle_gamma   90.00
#
_symmetry.space_group_name_H-M   'P 1'
#
loop_
_entity.id
_entity.type
_entity.pdbx_description
1 polymer ?
#
loop_
_entity_poly.entity_id
_entity_poly.type
_entity_poly.pdbx_seq_one_letter_code
_entity_poly.pdbx_strand_id
1 'polypeptide(L)'
;ISSNYIDGLRLRASAQTTANLNPHLFLRGYYAYGFKDEKSKYKAEVEYSFNKKEYLPREYPINSLTLSYSYDNMLPSDKFMGTDKDNVFTSFKVTSVDQYNYERTASVKYELEKESGLKTTFMLKHTNLEACGKLFYRTMAQENQLQQDLASGALTGTEWVHSPYNTKDFSLAEATLAFRYAPGETFINTKQRRLPVNLDAPVFTLQHTLGLKGILGSDYTYNMTEMSLYKRWWLSSWGNIDTCVKGGIQWNKVPFPLLIMPAANLSYILQDETFSLINNMEFLNDRYASLDVSWNLQGKIFNRIPLLKKLKWREFIGVKCLWGTLTDKNNPLLPQNANDTELMLFPGHYDA
;
A
#
# COMPACT_ATOMS: atom_id res chain seq x y z
N ILE A 1 -9.26 15.52 8.63
CA ILE A 1 -9.75 16.19 7.43
C ILE A 1 -8.74 15.94 6.34
N SER A 2 -9.18 15.58 5.15
CA SER A 2 -8.36 15.38 3.95
C SER A 2 -9.16 15.82 2.71
N SER A 3 -8.51 15.85 1.55
CA SER A 3 -9.15 16.13 0.28
C SER A 3 -8.57 15.25 -0.81
N ASN A 4 -9.41 14.73 -1.70
CA ASN A 4 -8.99 14.02 -2.90
C ASN A 4 -9.99 14.23 -4.03
N TYR A 5 -9.65 13.76 -5.23
CA TYR A 5 -10.47 13.99 -6.44
C TYR A 5 -11.87 13.38 -6.34
N ILE A 6 -12.02 12.24 -5.69
CA ILE A 6 -13.29 11.51 -5.56
C ILE A 6 -14.16 12.11 -4.47
N ASP A 7 -13.62 12.22 -3.24
CA ASP A 7 -14.36 12.69 -2.06
C ASP A 7 -14.61 14.20 -2.08
N GLY A 8 -13.77 14.96 -2.81
CA GLY A 8 -13.66 16.39 -2.59
C GLY A 8 -13.13 16.66 -1.19
N LEU A 9 -13.87 17.39 -0.37
CA LEU A 9 -13.60 17.48 1.06
C LEU A 9 -14.02 16.17 1.74
N ARG A 10 -13.18 15.65 2.62
CA ARG A 10 -13.43 14.45 3.41
C ARG A 10 -13.26 14.73 4.89
N LEU A 11 -14.28 14.43 5.66
CA LEU A 11 -14.25 14.47 7.13
C LEU A 11 -14.18 13.04 7.65
N ARG A 12 -13.26 12.79 8.59
CA ARG A 12 -13.10 11.49 9.25
C ARG A 12 -13.09 11.65 10.76
N ALA A 13 -13.86 10.80 11.42
CA ALA A 13 -13.81 10.57 12.86
C ALA A 13 -13.33 9.15 13.14
N SER A 14 -12.41 8.96 14.08
CA SER A 14 -11.88 7.65 14.43
C SER A 14 -11.81 7.49 15.94
N ALA A 15 -12.04 6.25 16.40
CA ALA A 15 -12.00 5.89 17.81
C ALA A 15 -11.33 4.53 18.00
N GLN A 16 -10.71 4.35 19.15
CA GLN A 16 -10.12 3.09 19.59
C GLN A 16 -10.32 2.94 21.09
N THR A 17 -10.68 1.72 21.53
CA THR A 17 -10.69 1.37 22.95
C THR A 17 -9.28 1.14 23.47
N THR A 18 -9.11 1.27 24.77
CA THR A 18 -7.84 1.02 25.47
C THR A 18 -7.97 -0.17 26.41
N ALA A 19 -6.86 -0.66 26.93
CA ALA A 19 -6.83 -1.75 27.90
C ALA A 19 -7.58 -1.45 29.19
N ASN A 20 -7.86 -0.16 29.50
CA ASN A 20 -8.68 0.23 30.64
C ASN A 20 -10.13 -0.27 30.54
N LEU A 21 -10.67 -0.40 29.31
CA LEU A 21 -11.99 -0.96 29.08
C LEU A 21 -11.95 -2.49 29.17
N ASN A 22 -11.04 -3.10 28.43
CA ASN A 22 -10.77 -4.54 28.46
C ASN A 22 -9.33 -4.81 28.05
N PRO A 23 -8.50 -5.52 28.84
CA PRO A 23 -7.11 -5.74 28.53
C PRO A 23 -6.85 -6.78 27.43
N HIS A 24 -7.89 -7.47 26.97
CA HIS A 24 -7.83 -8.50 25.94
C HIS A 24 -8.61 -8.15 24.67
N LEU A 25 -9.67 -7.33 24.77
CA LEU A 25 -10.54 -7.01 23.64
C LEU A 25 -10.44 -5.53 23.27
N PHE A 26 -10.07 -5.27 22.02
CA PHE A 26 -9.92 -3.92 21.50
C PHE A 26 -10.83 -3.72 20.30
N LEU A 27 -11.55 -2.61 20.30
CA LEU A 27 -12.37 -2.17 19.18
C LEU A 27 -11.73 -0.92 18.60
N ARG A 28 -11.56 -0.89 17.29
CA ARG A 28 -11.03 0.26 16.55
C ARG A 28 -11.84 0.48 15.30
N GLY A 29 -12.07 1.73 14.96
CA GLY A 29 -12.76 2.04 13.72
C GLY A 29 -12.71 3.50 13.36
N TYR A 30 -13.15 3.78 12.16
CA TYR A 30 -13.42 5.13 11.70
C TYR A 30 -14.66 5.17 10.82
N TYR A 31 -15.25 6.35 10.77
CA TYR A 31 -16.25 6.74 9.81
C TYR A 31 -15.78 8.00 9.09
N ALA A 32 -15.90 8.05 7.78
CA ALA A 32 -15.56 9.20 6.95
C ALA A 32 -16.65 9.45 5.92
N TYR A 33 -16.86 10.71 5.57
CA TYR A 33 -17.82 11.14 4.56
C TYR A 33 -17.14 12.02 3.52
N GLY A 34 -17.30 11.68 2.24
CA GLY A 34 -16.88 12.48 1.10
C GLY A 34 -18.02 13.35 0.62
N PHE A 35 -17.78 14.67 0.51
CA PHE A 35 -18.83 15.61 0.16
C PHE A 35 -19.10 15.70 -1.35
N LYS A 36 -18.16 15.24 -2.18
CA LYS A 36 -18.32 15.28 -3.64
C LYS A 36 -19.00 14.01 -4.17
N ASP A 37 -18.60 12.84 -3.68
CA ASP A 37 -19.17 11.55 -4.09
C ASP A 37 -20.35 11.11 -3.23
N GLU A 38 -20.65 11.88 -2.14
CA GLU A 38 -21.77 11.66 -1.21
C GLU A 38 -21.79 10.25 -0.62
N LYS A 39 -20.61 9.60 -0.52
CA LYS A 39 -20.49 8.24 -0.01
C LYS A 39 -19.86 8.20 1.39
N SER A 40 -20.38 7.30 2.20
CA SER A 40 -19.81 6.96 3.51
C SER A 40 -18.69 5.93 3.36
N LYS A 41 -17.55 6.18 3.98
CA LYS A 41 -16.43 5.26 4.09
C LYS A 41 -16.25 4.89 5.54
N TYR A 42 -15.88 3.65 5.81
CA TYR A 42 -15.77 3.18 7.19
C TYR A 42 -14.81 2.01 7.31
N LYS A 43 -14.30 1.84 8.52
CA LYS A 43 -13.58 0.65 8.94
C LYS A 43 -14.00 0.28 10.35
N ALA A 44 -14.26 -0.99 10.56
CA ALA A 44 -14.47 -1.58 11.87
C ALA A 44 -13.45 -2.70 12.07
N GLU A 45 -12.85 -2.77 13.23
CA GLU A 45 -11.80 -3.72 13.57
C GLU A 45 -12.00 -4.19 15.01
N VAL A 46 -12.00 -5.50 15.21
CA VAL A 46 -12.08 -6.18 16.50
C VAL A 46 -10.81 -6.98 16.66
N GLU A 47 -10.03 -6.68 17.68
CA GLU A 47 -8.77 -7.38 18.00
C GLU A 47 -8.88 -8.02 19.36
N TYR A 48 -8.70 -9.35 19.41
CA TYR A 48 -8.57 -10.11 20.63
C TYR A 48 -7.10 -10.43 20.90
N SER A 49 -6.55 -9.93 21.99
CA SER A 49 -5.20 -10.24 22.43
C SER A 49 -5.20 -11.39 23.43
N PHE A 50 -4.48 -12.45 23.10
CA PHE A 50 -4.29 -13.59 24.02
C PHE A 50 -3.41 -13.22 25.22
N ASN A 51 -2.58 -12.18 25.07
CA ASN A 51 -1.79 -11.60 26.16
C ASN A 51 -2.51 -10.40 26.77
N LYS A 52 -2.50 -10.31 28.10
CA LYS A 52 -3.00 -9.13 28.81
C LYS A 52 -2.18 -7.90 28.43
N LYS A 53 -2.85 -6.81 28.04
CA LYS A 53 -2.23 -5.53 27.68
C LYS A 53 -2.43 -4.51 28.79
N GLU A 54 -1.50 -3.54 28.90
CA GLU A 54 -1.58 -2.46 29.88
C GLU A 54 -2.23 -1.20 29.30
N TYR A 55 -2.00 -0.90 28.02
CA TYR A 55 -2.46 0.33 27.37
C TYR A 55 -3.15 0.07 26.04
N LEU A 56 -2.43 -0.55 25.07
CA LEU A 56 -2.86 -0.65 23.67
C LEU A 56 -2.65 -2.07 23.10
N PRO A 57 -3.40 -2.46 22.06
CA PRO A 57 -3.32 -3.81 21.48
C PRO A 57 -1.93 -4.16 20.93
N ARG A 58 -1.19 -3.18 20.41
CA ARG A 58 0.11 -3.38 19.76
C ARG A 58 1.31 -3.43 20.70
N GLU A 59 1.08 -3.52 22.02
CA GLU A 59 2.16 -3.72 22.98
C GLU A 59 2.90 -5.03 22.74
N TYR A 60 4.20 -4.99 22.99
CA TYR A 60 5.05 -6.19 22.94
C TYR A 60 4.81 -7.08 24.18
N PRO A 61 4.81 -8.41 24.04
CA PRO A 61 4.76 -9.19 22.80
C PRO A 61 3.34 -9.25 22.19
N ILE A 62 3.26 -9.34 20.87
CA ILE A 62 1.99 -9.49 20.15
C ILE A 62 1.61 -10.98 20.10
N ASN A 63 0.39 -11.29 20.50
CA ASN A 63 -0.31 -12.55 20.24
C ASN A 63 -1.80 -12.22 20.14
N SER A 64 -2.28 -12.00 18.90
CA SER A 64 -3.63 -11.48 18.71
C SER A 64 -4.30 -12.02 17.46
N LEU A 65 -5.63 -12.08 17.52
CA LEU A 65 -6.52 -12.35 16.38
C LEU A 65 -7.31 -11.08 16.09
N THR A 66 -7.24 -10.62 14.85
CA THR A 66 -7.92 -9.41 14.40
C THR A 66 -8.92 -9.74 13.30
N LEU A 67 -10.15 -9.29 13.47
CA LEU A 67 -11.18 -9.27 12.43
C LEU A 67 -11.36 -7.84 11.97
N SER A 68 -11.38 -7.60 10.66
CA SER A 68 -11.62 -6.26 10.14
C SER A 68 -12.54 -6.27 8.92
N TYR A 69 -13.34 -5.21 8.82
CA TYR A 69 -14.15 -4.92 7.66
C TYR A 69 -14.03 -3.43 7.32
N SER A 70 -13.79 -3.12 6.05
CA SER A 70 -13.63 -1.74 5.60
C SER A 70 -14.23 -1.52 4.21
N TYR A 71 -14.71 -0.30 3.99
CA TYR A 71 -15.08 0.25 2.69
C TYR A 71 -14.49 1.65 2.55
N ASP A 72 -13.62 1.82 1.57
CA ASP A 72 -12.92 3.10 1.36
C ASP A 72 -12.49 3.25 -0.10
N ASN A 73 -12.13 4.48 -0.50
CA ASN A 73 -11.46 4.72 -1.78
C ASN A 73 -9.93 4.70 -1.60
N MET A 74 -9.23 4.14 -2.56
CA MET A 74 -7.77 4.07 -2.57
C MET A 74 -7.22 4.29 -3.97
N LEU A 75 -6.01 4.85 -4.06
CA LEU A 75 -5.21 4.76 -5.29
C LEU A 75 -4.67 3.34 -5.44
N PRO A 76 -4.62 2.79 -6.66
CA PRO A 76 -4.02 1.47 -6.89
C PRO A 76 -2.59 1.35 -6.36
N SER A 77 -1.79 2.42 -6.43
CA SER A 77 -0.41 2.48 -5.91
C SER A 77 -0.33 2.57 -4.38
N ASP A 78 -1.37 3.04 -3.68
CA ASP A 78 -1.38 3.16 -2.21
C ASP A 78 -1.33 1.80 -1.50
N LYS A 79 -1.66 0.71 -2.19
CA LYS A 79 -1.51 -0.67 -1.69
C LYS A 79 -0.08 -0.95 -1.19
N PHE A 80 0.91 -0.29 -1.74
CA PHE A 80 2.33 -0.46 -1.43
C PHE A 80 2.88 0.60 -0.46
N MET A 81 2.03 1.48 0.07
CA MET A 81 2.38 2.52 1.03
C MET A 81 1.92 2.16 2.45
N GLY A 82 2.75 2.46 3.45
CA GLY A 82 2.43 2.27 4.85
C GLY A 82 1.80 3.48 5.55
N THR A 83 1.67 4.62 4.87
CA THR A 83 1.20 5.89 5.44
C THR A 83 -0.31 6.04 5.44
N ASP A 84 -0.86 6.71 6.47
CA ASP A 84 -2.29 7.04 6.54
C ASP A 84 -2.62 8.16 5.54
N LYS A 85 -3.50 7.86 4.57
CA LYS A 85 -3.95 8.79 3.53
C LYS A 85 -4.76 9.98 4.03
N ASP A 86 -5.32 9.91 5.24
CA ASP A 86 -6.17 10.95 5.81
C ASP A 86 -5.40 12.04 6.58
N ASN A 87 -4.17 12.29 6.19
CA ASN A 87 -3.37 13.41 6.69
C ASN A 87 -3.60 14.64 5.79
N VAL A 88 -3.98 15.77 6.40
CA VAL A 88 -4.22 17.05 5.70
C VAL A 88 -3.03 17.42 4.80
N PHE A 89 -1.83 17.29 5.29
CA PHE A 89 -0.63 17.70 4.55
C PHE A 89 -0.31 16.79 3.37
N THR A 90 -0.54 15.48 3.48
CA THR A 90 -0.31 14.53 2.38
C THR A 90 -1.47 14.51 1.37
N SER A 91 -2.61 15.08 1.73
CA SER A 91 -3.76 15.21 0.83
C SER A 91 -3.61 16.30 -0.24
N PHE A 92 -2.74 17.30 0.00
CA PHE A 92 -2.40 18.28 -1.02
C PHE A 92 -1.47 17.64 -2.05
N LYS A 93 -2.04 17.32 -3.22
CA LYS A 93 -1.31 16.70 -4.33
C LYS A 93 -0.71 17.74 -5.26
N VAL A 94 0.47 17.43 -5.83
CA VAL A 94 1.17 18.28 -6.82
C VAL A 94 0.48 18.20 -8.19
N THR A 95 -0.09 17.02 -8.49
CA THR A 95 -0.77 16.73 -9.74
C THR A 95 -2.21 16.31 -9.51
N SER A 96 -3.08 16.46 -10.53
CA SER A 96 -4.43 15.92 -10.49
C SER A 96 -4.37 14.40 -10.53
N VAL A 97 -4.89 13.75 -9.50
CA VAL A 97 -4.97 12.29 -9.40
C VAL A 97 -6.44 11.93 -9.38
N ASP A 98 -6.93 11.35 -10.45
CA ASP A 98 -8.36 11.11 -10.70
C ASP A 98 -8.73 9.63 -10.91
N GLN A 99 -7.75 8.73 -10.83
CA GLN A 99 -7.90 7.29 -11.00
C GLN A 99 -7.86 6.60 -9.64
N TYR A 100 -9.01 6.16 -9.15
CA TYR A 100 -9.19 5.55 -7.84
C TYR A 100 -9.96 4.22 -7.92
N ASN A 101 -9.88 3.44 -6.86
CA ASN A 101 -10.74 2.29 -6.59
C ASN A 101 -11.59 2.57 -5.35
N TYR A 102 -12.85 2.13 -5.34
CA TYR A 102 -13.52 1.77 -4.11
C TYR A 102 -13.10 0.35 -3.74
N GLU A 103 -12.63 0.19 -2.54
CA GLU A 103 -12.17 -1.10 -2.01
C GLU A 103 -13.03 -1.52 -0.82
N ARG A 104 -13.66 -2.69 -0.94
CA ARG A 104 -14.38 -3.34 0.15
C ARG A 104 -13.58 -4.54 0.60
N THR A 105 -13.08 -4.51 1.83
CA THR A 105 -12.18 -5.53 2.36
C THR A 105 -12.71 -6.15 3.64
N ALA A 106 -12.78 -7.48 3.68
CA ALA A 106 -12.98 -8.26 4.90
C ALA A 106 -11.71 -9.05 5.18
N SER A 107 -11.20 -9.06 6.41
CA SER A 107 -10.00 -9.85 6.72
C SER A 107 -10.02 -10.43 8.13
N VAL A 108 -9.34 -11.57 8.25
CA VAL A 108 -9.01 -12.25 9.51
C VAL A 108 -7.49 -12.35 9.57
N LYS A 109 -6.88 -11.82 10.62
CA LYS A 109 -5.44 -11.77 10.77
C LYS A 109 -5.04 -12.32 12.15
N TYR A 110 -4.13 -13.27 12.17
CA TYR A 110 -3.47 -13.78 13.36
C TYR A 110 -2.01 -13.34 13.38
N GLU A 111 -1.55 -12.78 14.50
CA GLU A 111 -0.18 -12.33 14.69
C GLU A 111 0.41 -12.95 15.96
N LEU A 112 1.59 -13.53 15.82
CA LEU A 112 2.36 -14.10 16.91
C LEU A 112 3.79 -13.56 16.90
N GLU A 113 4.22 -12.91 17.97
CA GLU A 113 5.55 -12.38 18.17
C GLU A 113 6.24 -13.14 19.31
N LYS A 114 7.45 -13.63 19.03
CA LYS A 114 8.28 -14.37 19.97
C LYS A 114 9.42 -13.50 20.50
N GLU A 115 9.93 -13.81 21.69
CA GLU A 115 11.08 -13.13 22.29
C GLU A 115 12.36 -13.21 21.45
N SER A 116 12.47 -14.22 20.57
CA SER A 116 13.58 -14.34 19.62
C SER A 116 13.61 -13.24 18.54
N GLY A 117 12.64 -12.31 18.54
CA GLY A 117 12.49 -11.29 17.50
C GLY A 117 11.75 -11.76 16.24
N LEU A 118 11.23 -13.00 16.25
CA LEU A 118 10.43 -13.53 15.15
C LEU A 118 8.96 -13.19 15.36
N LYS A 119 8.37 -12.46 14.40
CA LYS A 119 6.94 -12.23 14.29
C LYS A 119 6.39 -12.97 13.07
N THR A 120 5.39 -13.79 13.27
CA THR A 120 4.65 -14.51 12.23
C THR A 120 3.27 -13.91 12.09
N THR A 121 2.85 -13.63 10.88
CA THR A 121 1.50 -13.13 10.56
C THR A 121 0.86 -14.07 9.55
N PHE A 122 -0.33 -14.54 9.86
CA PHE A 122 -1.20 -15.23 8.92
C PHE A 122 -2.46 -14.39 8.69
N MET A 123 -2.81 -14.13 7.45
CA MET A 123 -3.97 -13.31 7.11
C MET A 123 -4.77 -13.95 5.98
N LEU A 124 -6.09 -14.04 6.18
CA LEU A 124 -7.06 -14.30 5.13
C LEU A 124 -7.76 -13.00 4.82
N LYS A 125 -7.83 -12.65 3.55
CA LYS A 125 -8.41 -11.38 3.09
C LYS A 125 -9.29 -11.63 1.87
N HIS A 126 -10.48 -11.04 1.89
CA HIS A 126 -11.36 -10.95 0.72
C HIS A 126 -11.51 -9.47 0.38
N THR A 127 -11.22 -9.11 -0.87
CA THR A 127 -11.27 -7.74 -1.37
C THR A 127 -12.12 -7.69 -2.63
N ASN A 128 -13.04 -6.73 -2.69
CA ASN A 128 -13.74 -6.35 -3.92
C ASN A 128 -13.26 -4.97 -4.33
N LEU A 129 -12.84 -4.84 -5.57
CA LEU A 129 -12.29 -3.62 -6.17
C LEU A 129 -13.25 -3.12 -7.25
N GLU A 130 -13.76 -1.89 -7.09
CA GLU A 130 -14.62 -1.19 -8.04
C GLU A 130 -13.89 0.05 -8.54
N ALA A 131 -13.71 0.18 -9.86
CA ALA A 131 -13.05 1.35 -10.45
C ALA A 131 -13.89 2.61 -10.27
N CYS A 132 -13.25 3.74 -9.99
CA CYS A 132 -13.91 5.03 -9.87
C CYS A 132 -13.03 6.20 -10.34
N GLY A 133 -13.66 7.37 -10.53
CA GLY A 133 -13.02 8.51 -11.19
C GLY A 133 -12.82 8.25 -12.67
N LYS A 134 -11.60 8.43 -13.17
CA LYS A 134 -11.24 8.11 -14.55
C LYS A 134 -10.61 6.72 -14.73
N LEU A 135 -10.54 5.93 -13.66
CA LEU A 135 -10.12 4.55 -13.76
C LEU A 135 -11.24 3.67 -14.31
N PHE A 136 -10.90 2.73 -15.16
CA PHE A 136 -11.82 1.71 -15.65
C PHE A 136 -11.11 0.36 -15.78
N TYR A 137 -11.89 -0.71 -15.72
CA TYR A 137 -11.42 -2.07 -15.92
C TYR A 137 -12.01 -2.61 -17.22
N ARG A 138 -11.15 -2.96 -18.17
CA ARG A 138 -11.53 -3.54 -19.44
C ARG A 138 -10.50 -4.56 -19.86
N THR A 139 -10.93 -5.79 -20.09
CA THR A 139 -10.05 -6.84 -20.60
C THR A 139 -9.68 -6.57 -22.07
N MET A 140 -8.60 -7.18 -22.52
CA MET A 140 -8.18 -7.04 -23.94
C MET A 140 -9.24 -7.58 -24.90
N ALA A 141 -9.92 -8.66 -24.53
CA ALA A 141 -11.03 -9.18 -25.33
C ALA A 141 -12.20 -8.18 -25.41
N GLN A 142 -12.57 -7.53 -24.30
CA GLN A 142 -13.60 -6.50 -24.26
C GLN A 142 -13.20 -5.25 -25.06
N GLU A 143 -11.91 -4.86 -25.02
CA GLU A 143 -11.39 -3.75 -25.82
C GLU A 143 -11.51 -4.04 -27.32
N ASN A 144 -11.10 -5.22 -27.75
CA ASN A 144 -11.24 -5.60 -29.15
C ASN A 144 -12.70 -5.64 -29.62
N GLN A 145 -13.63 -6.12 -28.79
CA GLN A 145 -15.05 -6.09 -29.13
C GLN A 145 -15.54 -4.65 -29.28
N LEU A 146 -15.16 -3.76 -28.35
CA LEU A 146 -15.50 -2.33 -28.43
C LEU A 146 -14.98 -1.71 -29.73
N GLN A 147 -13.74 -2.00 -30.11
CA GLN A 147 -13.13 -1.48 -31.36
C GLN A 147 -13.87 -1.98 -32.60
N GLN A 148 -14.27 -3.25 -32.62
CA GLN A 148 -15.05 -3.83 -33.72
C GLN A 148 -16.44 -3.19 -33.83
N ASP A 149 -17.13 -2.98 -32.71
CA ASP A 149 -18.48 -2.39 -32.70
C ASP A 149 -18.44 -0.88 -33.07
N LEU A 150 -17.38 -0.17 -32.70
CA LEU A 150 -17.14 1.21 -33.17
C LEU A 150 -16.86 1.24 -34.69
N ALA A 151 -16.03 0.33 -35.18
CA ALA A 151 -15.67 0.27 -36.60
C ALA A 151 -16.89 -0.13 -37.48
N SER A 152 -17.78 -0.98 -36.97
CA SER A 152 -19.00 -1.39 -37.66
C SER A 152 -20.13 -0.36 -37.59
N GLY A 153 -19.99 0.70 -36.80
CA GLY A 153 -21.02 1.70 -36.54
C GLY A 153 -22.17 1.22 -35.63
N ALA A 154 -21.99 0.06 -34.99
CA ALA A 154 -22.97 -0.47 -34.01
C ALA A 154 -23.00 0.36 -32.73
N LEU A 155 -21.92 1.07 -32.41
CA LEU A 155 -21.83 2.02 -31.32
C LEU A 155 -21.45 3.40 -31.87
N THR A 156 -22.09 4.43 -31.30
CA THR A 156 -21.76 5.84 -31.58
C THR A 156 -21.39 6.52 -30.28
N GLY A 157 -20.23 7.17 -30.23
CA GLY A 157 -19.73 7.90 -29.10
C GLY A 157 -18.57 7.21 -28.37
N THR A 158 -17.67 8.00 -27.83
CA THR A 158 -16.35 7.57 -27.35
C THR A 158 -16.13 7.90 -25.89
N GLU A 159 -17.09 7.64 -25.03
CA GLU A 159 -16.82 7.70 -23.59
C GLU A 159 -16.12 6.43 -23.13
N TRP A 160 -14.80 6.43 -23.24
CA TRP A 160 -13.95 5.30 -22.88
C TRP A 160 -14.12 4.87 -21.41
N VAL A 161 -14.27 5.83 -20.51
CA VAL A 161 -14.41 5.55 -19.06
C VAL A 161 -15.77 4.92 -18.73
N HIS A 162 -16.83 5.29 -19.46
CA HIS A 162 -18.20 4.82 -19.22
C HIS A 162 -18.71 3.83 -20.26
N SER A 163 -17.81 3.13 -20.93
CA SER A 163 -18.16 2.13 -21.93
C SER A 163 -18.98 0.97 -21.34
N PRO A 164 -19.99 0.46 -22.05
CA PRO A 164 -20.76 -0.70 -21.61
C PRO A 164 -19.92 -1.98 -21.50
N TYR A 165 -18.74 -2.01 -22.12
CA TYR A 165 -17.80 -3.14 -22.06
C TYR A 165 -16.90 -3.12 -20.81
N ASN A 166 -16.99 -2.10 -19.96
CA ASN A 166 -16.19 -2.06 -18.75
C ASN A 166 -16.66 -3.10 -17.73
N THR A 167 -15.71 -3.82 -17.16
CA THR A 167 -15.97 -4.62 -15.95
C THR A 167 -16.17 -3.66 -14.79
N LYS A 168 -17.29 -3.79 -14.09
CA LYS A 168 -17.64 -2.88 -13.00
C LYS A 168 -16.72 -3.06 -11.80
N ASP A 169 -16.53 -4.29 -11.38
CA ASP A 169 -15.75 -4.68 -10.22
C ASP A 169 -15.22 -6.11 -10.37
N PHE A 170 -14.26 -6.47 -9.57
CA PHE A 170 -13.77 -7.83 -9.42
C PHE A 170 -13.37 -8.11 -7.98
N SER A 171 -13.37 -9.39 -7.63
CA SER A 171 -13.07 -9.85 -6.27
C SER A 171 -11.84 -10.71 -6.21
N LEU A 172 -11.16 -10.67 -5.06
CA LEU A 172 -10.00 -11.48 -4.72
C LEU A 172 -10.18 -12.10 -3.34
N ALA A 173 -9.84 -13.37 -3.21
CA ALA A 173 -9.66 -14.03 -1.92
C ALA A 173 -8.20 -14.46 -1.79
N GLU A 174 -7.52 -13.97 -0.76
CA GLU A 174 -6.07 -14.10 -0.59
C GLU A 174 -5.75 -14.68 0.79
N ALA A 175 -4.76 -15.55 0.84
CA ALA A 175 -4.11 -16.02 2.05
C ALA A 175 -2.67 -15.52 2.05
N THR A 176 -2.27 -14.82 3.10
CA THR A 176 -0.92 -14.26 3.25
C THR A 176 -0.24 -14.88 4.46
N LEU A 177 1.00 -15.32 4.26
CA LEU A 177 1.91 -15.72 5.33
C LEU A 177 3.10 -14.76 5.30
N ALA A 178 3.35 -14.08 6.42
CA ALA A 178 4.45 -13.13 6.54
C ALA A 178 5.29 -13.43 7.79
N PHE A 179 6.59 -13.29 7.61
CA PHE A 179 7.60 -13.40 8.67
C PHE A 179 8.36 -12.08 8.77
N ARG A 180 8.52 -11.59 10.00
CA ARG A 180 9.42 -10.49 10.32
C ARG A 180 10.38 -10.97 11.38
N TYR A 181 11.67 -10.94 11.08
CA TYR A 181 12.72 -11.34 12.00
C TYR A 181 13.64 -10.16 12.31
N ALA A 182 13.71 -9.79 13.58
CA ALA A 182 14.52 -8.68 14.07
C ALA A 182 15.26 -9.09 15.35
N PRO A 183 16.38 -9.82 15.22
CA PRO A 183 17.14 -10.29 16.36
C PRO A 183 17.72 -9.13 17.17
N GLY A 184 17.56 -9.18 18.49
CA GLY A 184 18.07 -8.16 19.40
C GLY A 184 17.25 -6.88 19.45
N GLU A 185 16.11 -6.79 18.75
CA GLU A 185 15.18 -5.67 18.87
C GLU A 185 14.49 -5.70 20.24
N THR A 186 14.54 -4.60 20.96
CA THR A 186 13.90 -4.43 22.27
C THR A 186 12.92 -3.28 22.23
N PHE A 187 11.88 -3.33 23.08
CA PHE A 187 10.79 -2.36 23.06
C PHE A 187 10.46 -1.83 24.43
N ILE A 188 9.98 -0.59 24.47
CA ILE A 188 9.30 0.01 25.60
C ILE A 188 7.85 0.25 25.20
N ASN A 189 6.90 -0.29 25.99
CA ASN A 189 5.48 -0.01 25.83
C ASN A 189 5.15 1.32 26.54
N THR A 190 4.50 2.23 25.86
CA THR A 190 4.01 3.49 26.42
C THR A 190 2.50 3.58 26.24
N LYS A 191 1.86 4.54 26.91
CA LYS A 191 0.41 4.78 26.80
C LYS A 191 -0.06 5.13 25.38
N GLN A 192 0.84 5.59 24.51
CA GLN A 192 0.48 6.03 23.16
C GLN A 192 0.97 5.09 22.07
N ARG A 193 2.13 4.47 22.26
CA ARG A 193 2.74 3.61 21.25
C ARG A 193 3.83 2.73 21.85
N ARG A 194 4.12 1.64 21.17
CA ARG A 194 5.33 0.84 21.34
C ARG A 194 6.51 1.54 20.69
N LEU A 195 7.61 1.67 21.39
CA LEU A 195 8.84 2.31 20.89
C LEU A 195 9.97 1.30 20.86
N PRO A 196 10.69 1.14 19.73
CA PRO A 196 11.92 0.37 19.69
C PRO A 196 13.02 1.12 20.45
N VAL A 197 13.76 0.42 21.29
CA VAL A 197 14.92 0.96 22.03
C VAL A 197 16.19 0.80 21.23
N ASN A 198 16.36 -0.40 20.67
CA ASN A 198 17.48 -0.72 19.80
C ASN A 198 17.09 -0.46 18.35
N LEU A 199 17.63 0.66 17.78
CA LEU A 199 17.30 1.10 16.43
C LEU A 199 18.20 0.51 15.35
N ASP A 200 19.26 -0.21 15.72
CA ASP A 200 20.24 -0.81 14.79
C ASP A 200 20.07 -2.32 14.62
N ALA A 201 19.07 -2.92 15.25
CA ALA A 201 18.70 -4.30 14.98
C ALA A 201 18.36 -4.48 13.47
N PRO A 202 18.95 -5.49 12.80
CA PRO A 202 18.56 -5.78 11.42
C PRO A 202 17.11 -6.30 11.41
N VAL A 203 16.34 -5.85 10.42
CA VAL A 203 14.96 -6.30 10.24
C VAL A 203 14.84 -6.97 8.88
N PHE A 204 14.59 -8.26 8.89
CA PHE A 204 14.29 -9.05 7.69
C PHE A 204 12.78 -9.31 7.64
N THR A 205 12.15 -9.08 6.47
CA THR A 205 10.76 -9.48 6.23
C THR A 205 10.67 -10.36 5.00
N LEU A 206 9.80 -11.36 5.07
CA LEU A 206 9.42 -12.21 3.95
C LEU A 206 7.91 -12.39 4.00
N GLN A 207 7.24 -12.11 2.89
CA GLN A 207 5.80 -12.27 2.75
C GLN A 207 5.49 -13.05 1.48
N HIS A 208 4.57 -13.99 1.58
CA HIS A 208 4.00 -14.69 0.44
C HIS A 208 2.49 -14.63 0.50
N THR A 209 1.88 -14.19 -0.59
CA THR A 209 0.43 -14.07 -0.75
C THR A 209 -0.03 -14.97 -1.88
N LEU A 210 -1.02 -15.82 -1.60
CA LEU A 210 -1.63 -16.73 -2.54
C LEU A 210 -3.14 -16.50 -2.57
N GLY A 211 -3.70 -16.29 -3.76
CA GLY A 211 -5.12 -16.27 -4.05
C GLY A 211 -5.43 -17.26 -5.17
N LEU A 212 -6.56 -17.96 -5.07
CA LEU A 212 -6.97 -18.93 -6.08
C LEU A 212 -8.30 -18.52 -6.69
N LYS A 213 -8.34 -18.47 -8.03
CA LYS A 213 -9.56 -18.20 -8.80
C LYS A 213 -10.68 -19.18 -8.43
N GLY A 214 -11.88 -18.67 -8.25
CA GLY A 214 -13.08 -19.44 -7.89
C GLY A 214 -13.28 -19.68 -6.39
N ILE A 215 -12.25 -19.50 -5.54
CA ILE A 215 -12.40 -19.60 -4.07
C ILE A 215 -13.02 -18.32 -3.54
N LEU A 216 -14.12 -18.44 -2.77
CA LEU A 216 -14.87 -17.31 -2.20
C LEU A 216 -15.22 -16.23 -3.23
N GLY A 217 -15.46 -16.60 -4.50
CA GLY A 217 -15.79 -15.66 -5.56
C GLY A 217 -14.59 -14.88 -6.12
N SER A 218 -13.36 -15.34 -5.89
CA SER A 218 -12.17 -14.73 -6.47
C SER A 218 -12.13 -14.88 -8.00
N ASP A 219 -11.96 -13.77 -8.70
CA ASP A 219 -11.93 -13.73 -10.17
C ASP A 219 -10.57 -14.11 -10.75
N TYR A 220 -9.50 -13.90 -9.97
CA TYR A 220 -8.12 -14.09 -10.42
C TYR A 220 -7.33 -15.00 -9.49
N THR A 221 -6.33 -15.68 -10.06
CA THR A 221 -5.24 -16.30 -9.28
C THR A 221 -4.19 -15.26 -8.99
N TYR A 222 -3.77 -15.14 -7.72
CA TYR A 222 -2.75 -14.20 -7.27
C TYR A 222 -1.66 -14.94 -6.51
N ASN A 223 -0.41 -14.74 -6.90
CA ASN A 223 0.72 -15.41 -6.27
C ASN A 223 1.92 -14.47 -6.27
N MET A 224 2.18 -13.87 -5.11
CA MET A 224 3.19 -12.83 -4.95
C MET A 224 4.10 -13.13 -3.77
N THR A 225 5.40 -12.94 -3.97
CA THR A 225 6.42 -13.01 -2.91
C THR A 225 7.12 -11.67 -2.81
N GLU A 226 7.23 -11.15 -1.60
CA GLU A 226 7.96 -9.93 -1.28
C GLU A 226 8.94 -10.17 -0.15
N MET A 227 10.10 -9.51 -0.22
CA MET A 227 11.08 -9.53 0.84
C MET A 227 11.67 -8.14 1.07
N SER A 228 12.11 -7.88 2.30
CA SER A 228 12.87 -6.68 2.61
C SER A 228 13.92 -6.92 3.68
N LEU A 229 14.98 -6.15 3.62
CA LEU A 229 16.04 -6.10 4.62
C LEU A 229 16.30 -4.65 4.97
N TYR A 230 16.11 -4.30 6.24
CA TYR A 230 16.45 -3.00 6.79
C TYR A 230 17.60 -3.14 7.79
N LYS A 231 18.56 -2.20 7.75
CA LYS A 231 19.64 -2.10 8.72
C LYS A 231 20.08 -0.67 8.92
N ARG A 232 20.24 -0.26 10.18
CA ARG A 232 20.90 0.99 10.57
C ARG A 232 22.37 0.72 10.92
N TRP A 233 23.24 1.57 10.40
CA TRP A 233 24.68 1.55 10.63
C TRP A 233 25.09 2.82 11.35
N TRP A 234 25.62 2.70 12.55
CA TRP A 234 26.14 3.83 13.29
C TRP A 234 27.59 4.15 12.86
N LEU A 235 27.83 5.38 12.42
CA LEU A 235 29.13 5.87 11.96
C LEU A 235 29.81 6.76 13.00
N SER A 236 29.65 6.48 14.29
CA SER A 236 30.20 7.28 15.37
C SER A 236 29.84 8.77 15.22
N SER A 237 30.83 9.67 15.08
CA SER A 237 30.63 11.12 14.95
C SER A 237 30.00 11.55 13.60
N TRP A 238 29.82 10.64 12.64
CA TRP A 238 29.22 10.91 11.33
C TRP A 238 27.73 10.52 11.26
N GLY A 239 27.12 10.25 12.41
CA GLY A 239 25.71 9.92 12.50
C GLY A 239 25.39 8.48 12.13
N ASN A 240 24.32 8.26 11.37
CA ASN A 240 23.90 6.92 10.96
C ASN A 240 23.50 6.88 9.47
N ILE A 241 23.70 5.69 8.90
CA ILE A 241 23.16 5.33 7.58
C ILE A 241 22.05 4.32 7.81
N ASP A 242 20.89 4.58 7.26
CA ASP A 242 19.77 3.63 7.16
C ASP A 242 19.75 3.05 5.75
N THR A 243 19.75 1.73 5.65
CA THR A 243 19.72 1.01 4.39
C THR A 243 18.50 0.11 4.37
N CYS A 244 17.69 0.21 3.31
CA CYS A 244 16.56 -0.68 3.07
C CYS A 244 16.63 -1.24 1.66
N VAL A 245 16.66 -2.56 1.54
CA VAL A 245 16.56 -3.29 0.27
C VAL A 245 15.21 -3.98 0.26
N LYS A 246 14.43 -3.79 -0.82
CA LYS A 246 13.16 -4.49 -1.02
C LYS A 246 13.15 -5.15 -2.39
N GLY A 247 12.42 -6.25 -2.51
CA GLY A 247 12.19 -6.90 -3.79
C GLY A 247 10.91 -7.72 -3.77
N GLY A 248 10.30 -7.88 -4.94
CA GLY A 248 9.08 -8.65 -5.08
C GLY A 248 8.91 -9.25 -6.47
N ILE A 249 8.16 -10.35 -6.52
CA ILE A 249 7.87 -11.11 -7.73
C ILE A 249 6.41 -11.52 -7.72
N GLN A 250 5.69 -11.16 -8.78
CA GLN A 250 4.37 -11.68 -9.14
C GLN A 250 4.54 -12.89 -10.05
N TRP A 251 4.21 -14.08 -9.56
CA TRP A 251 4.55 -15.34 -10.21
C TRP A 251 3.65 -15.71 -11.37
N ASN A 252 2.37 -15.37 -11.29
CA ASN A 252 1.39 -15.73 -12.30
C ASN A 252 0.95 -14.53 -13.16
N LYS A 253 0.12 -14.78 -14.15
CA LYS A 253 -0.54 -13.75 -14.96
C LYS A 253 -1.62 -13.07 -14.14
N VAL A 254 -1.65 -11.73 -14.16
CA VAL A 254 -2.63 -10.90 -13.44
C VAL A 254 -2.97 -9.65 -14.23
N PRO A 255 -4.18 -9.08 -14.06
CA PRO A 255 -4.53 -7.78 -14.62
C PRO A 255 -3.75 -6.65 -13.92
N PHE A 256 -3.67 -5.47 -14.59
CA PHE A 256 -2.84 -4.36 -14.10
C PHE A 256 -3.13 -3.92 -12.65
N PRO A 257 -4.37 -3.94 -12.11
CA PRO A 257 -4.60 -3.52 -10.74
C PRO A 257 -3.93 -4.40 -9.68
N LEU A 258 -3.47 -5.59 -10.09
CA LEU A 258 -2.76 -6.55 -9.26
C LEU A 258 -1.24 -6.56 -9.47
N LEU A 259 -0.74 -5.80 -10.43
CA LEU A 259 0.69 -5.62 -10.67
C LEU A 259 1.31 -4.77 -9.57
N ILE A 260 2.62 -4.85 -9.45
CA ILE A 260 3.41 -4.09 -8.49
C ILE A 260 3.58 -2.67 -9.04
N MET A 261 3.04 -1.70 -8.31
CA MET A 261 3.14 -0.28 -8.63
C MET A 261 4.02 0.41 -7.61
N PRO A 262 5.17 0.97 -8.01
CA PRO A 262 5.96 1.79 -7.10
C PRO A 262 5.15 2.97 -6.58
N ALA A 263 5.23 3.21 -5.28
CA ALA A 263 4.50 4.31 -4.67
C ALA A 263 5.12 5.66 -5.07
N ALA A 264 4.38 6.47 -5.81
CA ALA A 264 4.79 7.81 -6.21
C ALA A 264 4.54 8.83 -5.07
N ASN A 265 5.48 9.73 -4.84
CA ASN A 265 5.22 10.87 -3.95
C ASN A 265 4.43 11.94 -4.69
N LEU A 266 3.13 11.88 -4.57
CA LEU A 266 2.22 12.81 -5.23
C LEU A 266 1.91 14.06 -4.38
N SER A 267 2.47 14.18 -3.17
CA SER A 267 2.25 15.31 -2.26
C SER A 267 3.43 16.28 -2.23
N TYR A 268 3.17 17.52 -1.76
CA TYR A 268 4.22 18.51 -1.51
C TYR A 268 5.16 18.12 -0.35
N ILE A 269 4.75 17.15 0.47
CA ILE A 269 5.56 16.65 1.58
C ILE A 269 6.16 15.31 1.18
N LEU A 270 7.48 15.19 1.32
CA LEU A 270 8.20 13.95 1.06
C LEU A 270 7.75 12.87 2.04
N GLN A 271 7.37 11.72 1.51
CA GLN A 271 7.03 10.52 2.27
C GLN A 271 8.15 9.48 2.13
N ASP A 272 8.53 8.88 3.24
CA ASP A 272 9.73 8.02 3.30
C ASP A 272 9.68 6.82 2.36
N GLU A 273 8.51 6.22 2.16
CA GLU A 273 8.35 4.99 1.37
C GLU A 273 8.05 5.24 -0.12
N THR A 274 8.12 6.49 -0.59
CA THR A 274 7.72 6.88 -1.93
C THR A 274 8.89 7.33 -2.80
N PHE A 275 8.69 7.30 -4.12
CA PHE A 275 9.61 7.81 -5.13
C PHE A 275 9.10 9.14 -5.67
N SER A 276 9.95 10.18 -5.68
CA SER A 276 9.54 11.55 -6.02
C SER A 276 9.64 11.89 -7.51
N LEU A 277 10.28 11.03 -8.30
CA LEU A 277 10.54 11.27 -9.73
C LEU A 277 9.63 10.44 -10.66
N ILE A 278 8.59 9.82 -10.12
CA ILE A 278 7.63 9.02 -10.88
C ILE A 278 6.21 9.52 -10.64
N ASN A 279 5.34 9.29 -11.62
CA ASN A 279 3.92 9.60 -11.53
C ASN A 279 3.09 8.39 -11.03
N ASN A 280 1.81 8.65 -10.71
CA ASN A 280 0.89 7.60 -10.33
C ASN A 280 0.70 6.59 -11.46
N MET A 281 0.86 5.29 -11.16
CA MET A 281 0.73 4.17 -12.10
C MET A 281 1.62 4.26 -13.36
N GLU A 282 2.69 5.07 -13.36
CA GLU A 282 3.62 5.19 -14.49
C GLU A 282 4.37 3.89 -14.77
N PHE A 283 4.71 3.14 -13.72
CA PHE A 283 5.41 1.86 -13.83
C PHE A 283 4.55 0.72 -13.29
N LEU A 284 4.30 -0.26 -14.15
CA LEU A 284 3.57 -1.49 -13.82
C LEU A 284 4.56 -2.65 -13.96
N ASN A 285 4.87 -3.29 -12.85
CA ASN A 285 5.91 -4.31 -12.80
C ASN A 285 5.34 -5.64 -12.30
N ASP A 286 5.88 -6.75 -12.76
CA ASP A 286 5.67 -8.06 -12.13
C ASP A 286 6.90 -8.51 -11.34
N ARG A 287 8.02 -7.80 -11.46
CA ARG A 287 9.23 -7.98 -10.65
C ARG A 287 9.85 -6.63 -10.34
N TYR A 288 10.31 -6.45 -9.12
CA TYR A 288 11.04 -5.23 -8.77
C TYR A 288 12.12 -5.50 -7.74
N ALA A 289 13.11 -4.63 -7.72
CA ALA A 289 14.08 -4.48 -6.66
C ALA A 289 14.28 -2.99 -6.37
N SER A 290 14.37 -2.62 -5.11
CA SER A 290 14.62 -1.25 -4.70
C SER A 290 15.67 -1.17 -3.61
N LEU A 291 16.45 -0.08 -3.64
CA LEU A 291 17.45 0.26 -2.64
C LEU A 291 17.15 1.68 -2.16
N ASP A 292 17.00 1.84 -0.85
CA ASP A 292 16.88 3.14 -0.19
C ASP A 292 18.05 3.27 0.81
N VAL A 293 18.85 4.29 0.64
CA VAL A 293 19.98 4.63 1.53
C VAL A 293 19.80 6.06 1.99
N SER A 294 19.69 6.25 3.30
CA SER A 294 19.53 7.56 3.94
C SER A 294 20.62 7.77 4.97
N TRP A 295 21.46 8.77 4.73
CA TRP A 295 22.52 9.14 5.65
C TRP A 295 22.14 10.40 6.43
N ASN A 296 22.00 10.26 7.75
CA ASN A 296 21.78 11.34 8.68
C ASN A 296 23.13 11.73 9.32
N LEU A 297 23.67 12.89 8.94
CA LEU A 297 24.95 13.39 9.43
C LEU A 297 24.85 14.06 10.81
N GLN A 298 23.65 14.20 11.36
CA GLN A 298 23.39 14.78 12.70
C GLN A 298 24.02 16.17 12.96
N GLY A 299 24.16 16.97 11.91
CA GLY A 299 24.76 18.31 12.00
C GLY A 299 26.30 18.34 11.94
N LYS A 300 26.94 17.27 11.48
CA LYS A 300 28.40 17.17 11.39
C LYS A 300 29.05 18.31 10.60
N ILE A 301 28.41 18.74 9.51
CA ILE A 301 28.84 19.81 8.63
C ILE A 301 28.28 21.13 9.12
N PHE A 302 26.98 21.26 9.31
CA PHE A 302 26.29 22.50 9.63
C PHE A 302 26.67 23.07 11.00
N ASN A 303 26.99 22.22 11.98
CA ASN A 303 27.48 22.69 13.29
C ASN A 303 28.85 23.35 13.23
N ARG A 304 29.60 23.21 12.13
CA ARG A 304 30.92 23.91 11.93
C ARG A 304 30.73 25.29 11.34
N ILE A 305 29.60 25.63 10.79
CA ILE A 305 29.28 26.92 10.20
C ILE A 305 28.51 27.74 11.25
N PRO A 306 29.07 28.87 11.78
CA PRO A 306 28.50 29.59 12.91
C PRO A 306 27.04 30.00 12.75
N LEU A 307 26.62 30.40 11.54
CA LEU A 307 25.26 30.81 11.23
C LEU A 307 24.29 29.58 11.25
N LEU A 308 24.65 28.48 10.58
CA LEU A 308 23.83 27.27 10.50
C LEU A 308 23.74 26.55 11.85
N LYS A 309 24.80 26.59 12.64
CA LYS A 309 24.82 26.08 14.02
C LYS A 309 23.72 26.73 14.89
N LYS A 310 23.49 28.04 14.73
CA LYS A 310 22.44 28.77 15.48
C LYS A 310 21.04 28.31 15.05
N LEU A 311 20.85 27.92 13.80
CA LEU A 311 19.56 27.41 13.26
C LEU A 311 19.27 25.96 13.67
N LYS A 312 20.26 25.25 14.23
CA LYS A 312 20.14 23.83 14.64
C LYS A 312 19.67 22.88 13.53
N TRP A 313 20.02 23.21 12.29
CA TRP A 313 19.68 22.38 11.13
C TRP A 313 20.46 21.06 11.15
N ARG A 314 19.85 20.03 10.54
CA ARG A 314 20.44 18.70 10.38
C ARG A 314 20.49 18.35 8.90
N GLU A 315 21.57 17.71 8.48
CA GLU A 315 21.80 17.27 7.11
C GLU A 315 21.36 15.83 6.93
N PHE A 316 20.64 15.60 5.84
CA PHE A 316 20.27 14.27 5.35
C PHE A 316 20.67 14.16 3.90
N ILE A 317 21.26 13.02 3.52
CA ILE A 317 21.57 12.66 2.14
C ILE A 317 20.86 11.35 1.88
N GLY A 318 19.92 11.34 0.93
CA GLY A 318 19.15 10.15 0.57
C GLY A 318 19.34 9.79 -0.90
N VAL A 319 19.45 8.51 -1.18
CA VAL A 319 19.46 7.93 -2.54
C VAL A 319 18.47 6.79 -2.58
N LYS A 320 17.54 6.86 -3.52
CA LYS A 320 16.56 5.79 -3.79
C LYS A 320 16.72 5.30 -5.22
N CYS A 321 16.94 4.01 -5.38
CA CYS A 321 17.03 3.35 -6.67
C CYS A 321 15.87 2.35 -6.79
N LEU A 322 15.25 2.30 -7.97
CA LEU A 322 14.22 1.34 -8.31
C LEU A 322 14.56 0.69 -9.65
N TRP A 323 14.52 -0.61 -9.68
CA TRP A 323 14.54 -1.41 -10.87
C TRP A 323 13.25 -2.23 -10.93
N GLY A 324 12.60 -2.25 -12.09
CA GLY A 324 11.38 -3.02 -12.31
C GLY A 324 11.32 -3.56 -13.73
N THR A 325 10.57 -4.63 -13.92
CA THR A 325 10.32 -5.22 -15.23
C THR A 325 8.91 -5.79 -15.29
N LEU A 326 8.36 -5.80 -16.51
CA LEU A 326 7.09 -6.43 -16.85
C LEU A 326 7.38 -7.53 -17.86
N THR A 327 7.06 -8.77 -17.52
CA THR A 327 7.25 -9.90 -18.42
C THR A 327 6.11 -9.97 -19.45
N ASP A 328 6.38 -10.62 -20.59
CA ASP A 328 5.46 -10.73 -21.72
C ASP A 328 4.08 -11.30 -21.35
N LYS A 329 4.03 -12.19 -20.34
CA LYS A 329 2.77 -12.79 -19.86
C LYS A 329 1.80 -11.77 -19.22
N ASN A 330 2.32 -10.63 -18.71
CA ASN A 330 1.56 -9.59 -18.03
C ASN A 330 1.45 -8.30 -18.86
N ASN A 331 1.97 -8.29 -20.08
CA ASN A 331 1.90 -7.14 -20.99
C ASN A 331 0.72 -7.29 -21.97
N PRO A 332 -0.40 -6.57 -21.78
CA PRO A 332 -1.57 -6.64 -22.66
C PRO A 332 -1.30 -6.09 -24.07
N LEU A 333 -0.28 -5.25 -24.26
CA LEU A 333 0.01 -4.59 -25.54
C LEU A 333 0.71 -5.51 -26.54
N LEU A 334 1.11 -6.71 -26.12
CA LEU A 334 1.74 -7.67 -27.04
C LEU A 334 0.69 -8.37 -27.91
N PRO A 335 0.99 -8.61 -29.21
CA PRO A 335 0.03 -9.25 -30.14
C PRO A 335 -0.50 -10.60 -29.66
N GLN A 336 0.30 -11.37 -28.95
CA GLN A 336 -0.08 -12.66 -28.38
C GLN A 336 -1.14 -12.57 -27.29
N ASN A 337 -1.27 -11.41 -26.64
CA ASN A 337 -2.20 -11.14 -25.56
C ASN A 337 -3.42 -10.31 -26.00
N ALA A 338 -3.54 -10.00 -27.29
CA ALA A 338 -4.55 -9.09 -27.83
C ALA A 338 -6.02 -9.51 -27.56
N ASN A 339 -6.29 -10.81 -27.43
CA ASN A 339 -7.63 -11.35 -27.13
C ASN A 339 -7.71 -11.96 -25.72
N ASP A 340 -6.83 -11.57 -24.81
CA ASP A 340 -6.77 -12.12 -23.48
C ASP A 340 -8.00 -11.69 -22.65
N THR A 341 -8.59 -12.64 -21.93
CA THR A 341 -9.79 -12.41 -21.10
C THR A 341 -9.46 -12.08 -19.64
N GLU A 342 -8.20 -12.20 -19.23
CA GLU A 342 -7.75 -11.92 -17.87
C GLU A 342 -6.92 -10.65 -17.78
N LEU A 343 -6.13 -10.35 -18.84
CA LEU A 343 -5.36 -9.11 -18.89
C LEU A 343 -6.27 -7.93 -19.20
N MET A 344 -6.05 -6.84 -18.47
CA MET A 344 -6.78 -5.59 -18.65
C MET A 344 -5.89 -4.56 -19.35
N LEU A 345 -6.52 -3.67 -20.11
CA LEU A 345 -5.88 -2.54 -20.73
C LEU A 345 -5.23 -1.64 -19.68
N PHE A 346 -4.03 -1.14 -19.95
CA PHE A 346 -3.32 -0.26 -19.01
C PHE A 346 -4.02 1.09 -18.85
N PRO A 347 -4.02 1.67 -17.62
CA PRO A 347 -4.49 3.03 -17.42
C PRO A 347 -3.57 4.02 -18.17
N GLY A 348 -4.16 5.08 -18.73
CA GLY A 348 -3.39 6.11 -19.46
C GLY A 348 -3.03 5.75 -20.92
N HIS A 349 -3.41 4.59 -21.42
CA HIS A 349 -3.15 4.22 -22.82
C HIS A 349 -3.84 5.16 -23.83
N TYR A 350 -4.88 5.88 -23.42
CA TYR A 350 -5.65 6.82 -24.24
C TYR A 350 -5.42 8.29 -23.89
N ASP A 351 -4.56 8.60 -22.93
CA ASP A 351 -4.21 9.98 -22.56
C ASP A 351 -3.02 10.53 -23.38
N ALA A 352 -2.56 9.79 -24.40
CA ALA A 352 -1.42 10.14 -25.25
C ALA A 352 -1.87 10.71 -26.60
#